data_ef64095420a2eca7bc68d638e3e4c977
#
_entry.id   ef64095420a2eca7bc68d638e3e4c977
#
_cell.length_a   1.000
_cell.length_b   1.000
_cell.length_c   1.000
_cell.angle_alpha   90.00
_cell.angle_beta   90.00
_cell.angle_gamma   90.00
#
_symmetry.space_group_name_H-M   'P 1'
#
loop_
_entity.id
_entity.type
_entity.pdbx_description
1 polymer ?
#
loop_
_entity_poly.entity_id
_entity_poly.type
_entity_poly.pdbx_seq_one_letter_code
_entity_poly.pdbx_strand_id
1 'polypeptide(L)'
;MEKKLVVVDGSSLLYRAFFGLPPLSYHGIPTNAVMGFLNMLYDIYKNFDPEYMAVSFDKNKQTFRSEVYKEYKATRKPAPPELVPQFALIREALRTLGAAVYEVDGYEGDDILGTLAARYEKELPVFIVTGDRDALQLATKDTTVYITQRGVSQMAAMTPEAVVEKYGITPRQVIDMKALMGDTSDNIPGVPGVGEKTAAKLLSQYQTLDNLYGHVGEIKGAVGKKLAANKELAYLSYRLATIKTDVPFEATLEEMKQPVHFEEMMEFFHRLGLERIADRYSTLPRFRELAVSKKKEIQAAAVKLEEFPLHPDFTGKEVSLVLHMEGKAPFYHADLAVVGYGNHVYRALPERFEDVCMALAAAKHVIVQDSKSIYESDFPTEGIPFYDMTLVSYVLEP
;
A
#
# COMPACT_ATOMS: atom_id res chain seq x y z
N MET A 1 0.44 -24.69 0.77
CA MET A 1 -0.70 -23.78 0.97
C MET A 1 -1.47 -23.69 -0.34
N GLU A 2 -2.77 -23.52 -0.28
CA GLU A 2 -3.60 -23.36 -1.48
C GLU A 2 -3.28 -22.01 -2.16
N LYS A 3 -3.02 -22.05 -3.47
CA LYS A 3 -2.75 -20.84 -4.24
C LYS A 3 -4.01 -19.99 -4.31
N LYS A 4 -3.88 -18.70 -4.09
CA LYS A 4 -4.99 -17.74 -4.12
C LYS A 4 -4.57 -16.42 -4.74
N LEU A 5 -5.52 -15.75 -5.38
CA LEU A 5 -5.37 -14.39 -5.89
C LEU A 5 -6.05 -13.41 -4.91
N VAL A 6 -5.29 -12.43 -4.46
CA VAL A 6 -5.87 -11.29 -3.73
C VAL A 6 -5.86 -10.07 -4.65
N VAL A 7 -7.04 -9.51 -4.88
CA VAL A 7 -7.22 -8.29 -5.68
C VAL A 7 -7.67 -7.16 -4.75
N VAL A 8 -6.90 -6.10 -4.71
CA VAL A 8 -7.08 -4.99 -3.77
C VAL A 8 -7.58 -3.75 -4.51
N ASP A 9 -8.64 -3.15 -3.99
CA ASP A 9 -9.10 -1.84 -4.41
C ASP A 9 -8.15 -0.76 -3.84
N GLY A 10 -7.17 -0.38 -4.63
CA GLY A 10 -6.15 0.58 -4.25
C GLY A 10 -6.71 1.97 -3.98
N SER A 11 -7.65 2.43 -4.81
CA SER A 11 -8.31 3.73 -4.65
C SER A 11 -9.06 3.80 -3.33
N SER A 12 -9.93 2.84 -3.05
CA SER A 12 -10.73 2.81 -1.82
C SER A 12 -9.85 2.75 -0.57
N LEU A 13 -8.84 1.87 -0.56
CA LEU A 13 -7.94 1.74 0.58
C LEU A 13 -7.10 3.00 0.79
N LEU A 14 -6.60 3.64 -0.27
CA LEU A 14 -5.78 4.85 -0.17
C LEU A 14 -6.57 6.03 0.38
N TYR A 15 -7.79 6.27 -0.12
CA TYR A 15 -8.68 7.28 0.43
C TYR A 15 -9.03 7.01 1.90
N ARG A 16 -9.32 5.75 2.23
CA ARG A 16 -9.58 5.33 3.59
C ARG A 16 -8.39 5.58 4.52
N ALA A 17 -7.18 5.28 4.08
CA ALA A 17 -5.95 5.56 4.82
C ALA A 17 -5.78 7.05 5.08
N PHE A 18 -5.99 7.86 4.05
CA PHE A 18 -5.85 9.30 4.13
C PHE A 18 -6.79 9.94 5.14
N PHE A 19 -8.09 9.59 5.09
CA PHE A 19 -9.09 10.15 6.01
C PHE A 19 -9.13 9.45 7.37
N GLY A 20 -8.55 8.26 7.48
CA GLY A 20 -8.52 7.48 8.72
C GLY A 20 -7.38 7.85 9.67
N LEU A 21 -6.39 8.59 9.21
CA LEU A 21 -5.23 9.00 9.99
C LEU A 21 -5.12 10.54 10.04
N PRO A 22 -4.57 11.09 11.13
CA PRO A 22 -4.25 12.52 11.18
C PRO A 22 -3.21 12.86 10.10
N PRO A 23 -3.10 14.13 9.69
CA PRO A 23 -2.03 14.56 8.79
C PRO A 23 -0.66 14.23 9.38
N LEU A 24 0.14 13.51 8.59
CA LEU A 24 1.52 13.14 8.92
C LEU A 24 2.39 13.51 7.73
N SER A 25 3.60 13.97 8.01
CA SER A 25 4.60 14.26 6.98
C SER A 25 5.99 13.91 7.48
N TYR A 26 6.88 13.57 6.54
CA TYR A 26 8.29 13.35 6.79
C TYR A 26 9.08 14.20 5.81
N HIS A 27 9.96 15.08 6.31
CA HIS A 27 10.69 16.08 5.51
C HIS A 27 9.79 16.87 4.52
N GLY A 28 8.59 17.29 4.99
CA GLY A 28 7.63 18.02 4.17
C GLY A 28 6.80 17.17 3.19
N ILE A 29 7.08 15.88 3.06
CA ILE A 29 6.31 14.96 2.20
C ILE A 29 5.13 14.39 3.01
N PRO A 30 3.87 14.56 2.59
CA PRO A 30 2.73 13.92 3.23
C PRO A 30 2.84 12.39 3.17
N THR A 31 2.68 11.70 4.31
CA THR A 31 2.90 10.25 4.43
C THR A 31 1.76 9.48 5.12
N ASN A 32 0.73 10.17 5.61
CA ASN A 32 -0.37 9.53 6.34
C ASN A 32 -1.10 8.46 5.52
N ALA A 33 -1.43 8.73 4.25
CA ALA A 33 -2.08 7.76 3.39
C ALA A 33 -1.15 6.59 3.05
N VAL A 34 0.13 6.86 2.77
CA VAL A 34 1.14 5.82 2.52
C VAL A 34 1.27 4.90 3.72
N MET A 35 1.45 5.48 4.92
CA MET A 35 1.57 4.71 6.16
C MET A 35 0.31 3.87 6.44
N GLY A 36 -0.87 4.46 6.29
CA GLY A 36 -2.14 3.76 6.49
C GLY A 36 -2.34 2.64 5.48
N PHE A 37 -2.08 2.89 4.20
CA PHE A 37 -2.18 1.90 3.14
C PHE A 37 -1.22 0.72 3.36
N LEU A 38 0.04 0.98 3.68
CA LEU A 38 1.03 -0.07 3.97
C LEU A 38 0.66 -0.91 5.19
N ASN A 39 0.10 -0.30 6.25
CA ASN A 39 -0.44 -1.06 7.38
C ASN A 39 -1.57 -1.99 6.94
N MET A 40 -2.46 -1.52 6.06
CA MET A 40 -3.55 -2.32 5.49
C MET A 40 -3.00 -3.48 4.66
N LEU A 41 -2.04 -3.20 3.82
CA LEU A 41 -1.42 -4.21 2.97
C LEU A 41 -0.65 -5.25 3.80
N TYR A 42 0.01 -4.83 4.89
CA TYR A 42 0.61 -5.76 5.85
C TYR A 42 -0.42 -6.75 6.42
N ASP A 43 -1.59 -6.25 6.84
CA ASP A 43 -2.64 -7.13 7.39
C ASP A 43 -3.20 -8.07 6.30
N ILE A 44 -3.26 -7.63 5.04
CA ILE A 44 -3.61 -8.48 3.90
C ILE A 44 -2.57 -9.61 3.72
N TYR A 45 -1.28 -9.29 3.68
CA TYR A 45 -0.22 -10.30 3.60
C TYR A 45 -0.27 -11.26 4.77
N LYS A 46 -0.45 -10.75 5.99
CA LYS A 46 -0.51 -11.56 7.21
C LYS A 46 -1.69 -12.53 7.24
N ASN A 47 -2.86 -12.07 6.80
CA ASN A 47 -4.11 -12.84 6.91
C ASN A 47 -4.29 -13.81 5.74
N PHE A 48 -3.83 -13.44 4.55
CA PHE A 48 -4.09 -14.20 3.34
C PHE A 48 -2.87 -14.93 2.79
N ASP A 49 -1.66 -14.43 3.04
CA ASP A 49 -0.40 -14.96 2.46
C ASP A 49 -0.57 -15.28 0.95
N PRO A 50 -0.88 -14.27 0.12
CA PRO A 50 -1.28 -14.49 -1.26
C PRO A 50 -0.12 -14.96 -2.14
N GLU A 51 -0.36 -15.99 -2.97
CA GLU A 51 0.56 -16.36 -4.05
C GLU A 51 0.58 -15.28 -5.15
N TYR A 52 -0.60 -14.73 -5.46
CA TYR A 52 -0.81 -13.72 -6.48
C TYR A 52 -1.45 -12.47 -5.87
N MET A 53 -0.91 -11.29 -6.20
CA MET A 53 -1.39 -10.00 -5.70
C MET A 53 -1.58 -9.02 -6.84
N ALA A 54 -2.77 -8.46 -6.95
CA ALA A 54 -3.09 -7.37 -7.86
C ALA A 54 -3.72 -6.21 -7.09
N VAL A 55 -3.41 -4.98 -7.51
CA VAL A 55 -4.01 -3.76 -6.96
C VAL A 55 -4.54 -2.91 -8.11
N SER A 56 -5.81 -2.54 -8.07
CA SER A 56 -6.43 -1.68 -9.07
C SER A 56 -6.53 -0.24 -8.59
N PHE A 57 -6.35 0.69 -9.52
CA PHE A 57 -6.62 2.12 -9.29
C PHE A 57 -7.45 2.70 -10.42
N ASP A 58 -8.19 3.76 -10.11
CA ASP A 58 -8.78 4.62 -11.13
C ASP A 58 -7.66 5.40 -11.83
N LYS A 59 -7.61 5.35 -13.16
CA LYS A 59 -6.59 6.06 -13.94
C LYS A 59 -6.96 7.51 -14.16
N ASN A 60 -8.22 7.75 -14.53
CA ASN A 60 -8.75 9.09 -14.78
C ASN A 60 -10.24 9.16 -14.42
N LYS A 61 -10.81 10.37 -14.53
CA LYS A 61 -12.24 10.60 -14.25
C LYS A 61 -13.16 10.29 -15.45
N GLN A 62 -12.59 10.20 -16.65
CA GLN A 62 -13.35 9.93 -17.86
C GLN A 62 -13.46 8.45 -18.07
N THR A 63 -14.66 7.92 -17.86
CA THR A 63 -14.99 6.51 -18.01
C THR A 63 -16.21 6.33 -18.88
N PHE A 64 -16.48 5.13 -19.37
CA PHE A 64 -17.68 4.84 -20.15
C PHE A 64 -18.97 5.25 -19.42
N ARG A 65 -18.97 5.24 -18.05
CA ARG A 65 -20.12 5.70 -17.26
C ARG A 65 -20.34 7.20 -17.40
N SER A 66 -19.28 8.01 -17.37
CA SER A 66 -19.36 9.46 -17.56
C SER A 66 -19.73 9.85 -19.00
N GLU A 67 -19.43 8.99 -19.97
CA GLU A 67 -19.88 9.18 -21.36
C GLU A 67 -21.39 8.91 -21.50
N VAL A 68 -21.90 7.89 -20.84
CA VAL A 68 -23.33 7.51 -20.84
C VAL A 68 -24.16 8.50 -20.02
N TYR A 69 -23.62 9.01 -18.90
CA TYR A 69 -24.31 9.92 -17.99
C TYR A 69 -23.34 10.95 -17.42
N LYS A 70 -23.41 12.19 -17.92
CA LYS A 70 -22.47 13.26 -17.57
C LYS A 70 -22.48 13.65 -16.09
N GLU A 71 -23.61 13.44 -15.42
CA GLU A 71 -23.76 13.73 -14.00
C GLU A 71 -23.17 12.65 -13.09
N TYR A 72 -22.73 11.53 -13.65
CA TYR A 72 -22.12 10.43 -12.89
C TYR A 72 -20.87 10.93 -12.15
N LYS A 73 -20.84 10.74 -10.83
CA LYS A 73 -19.77 11.22 -9.92
C LYS A 73 -19.46 12.74 -10.01
N ALA A 74 -20.32 13.54 -10.66
CA ALA A 74 -20.09 14.99 -10.84
C ALA A 74 -20.03 15.75 -9.51
N THR A 75 -20.66 15.24 -8.46
CA THR A 75 -20.65 15.80 -7.10
C THR A 75 -19.42 15.47 -6.29
N ARG A 76 -18.59 14.54 -6.75
CA ARG A 76 -17.36 14.14 -6.04
C ARG A 76 -16.32 15.28 -6.07
N LYS A 77 -15.82 15.64 -4.89
CA LYS A 77 -14.75 16.62 -4.76
C LYS A 77 -13.44 16.08 -5.36
N PRO A 78 -12.55 16.96 -5.87
CA PRO A 78 -11.22 16.54 -6.28
C PRO A 78 -10.44 15.95 -5.09
N ALA A 79 -9.43 15.13 -5.39
CA ALA A 79 -8.53 14.61 -4.37
C ALA A 79 -7.87 15.77 -3.59
N PRO A 80 -7.76 15.66 -2.25
CA PRO A 80 -7.01 16.63 -1.46
C PRO A 80 -5.58 16.81 -1.99
N PRO A 81 -5.05 18.05 -2.02
CA PRO A 81 -3.70 18.31 -2.53
C PRO A 81 -2.63 17.45 -1.86
N GLU A 82 -2.76 17.19 -0.56
CA GLU A 82 -1.82 16.38 0.23
C GLU A 82 -1.91 14.87 -0.11
N LEU A 83 -3.02 14.42 -0.70
CA LEU A 83 -3.18 13.03 -1.14
C LEU A 83 -2.52 12.78 -2.50
N VAL A 84 -2.52 13.80 -3.37
CA VAL A 84 -2.05 13.64 -4.77
C VAL A 84 -0.63 13.08 -4.87
N PRO A 85 0.40 13.59 -4.18
CA PRO A 85 1.74 13.01 -4.24
C PRO A 85 1.81 11.58 -3.68
N GLN A 86 0.93 11.22 -2.77
CA GLN A 86 0.94 9.89 -2.14
C GLN A 86 0.50 8.76 -3.09
N PHE A 87 -0.21 9.06 -4.17
CA PHE A 87 -0.51 8.06 -5.21
C PHE A 87 0.75 7.51 -5.88
N ALA A 88 1.72 8.38 -6.20
CA ALA A 88 2.99 7.95 -6.79
C ALA A 88 3.81 7.10 -5.81
N LEU A 89 3.86 7.51 -4.54
CA LEU A 89 4.56 6.79 -3.48
C LEU A 89 3.96 5.39 -3.25
N ILE A 90 2.63 5.26 -3.30
CA ILE A 90 2.00 3.94 -3.17
C ILE A 90 2.31 3.03 -4.35
N ARG A 91 2.33 3.55 -5.58
CA ARG A 91 2.74 2.75 -6.75
C ARG A 91 4.18 2.27 -6.65
N GLU A 92 5.08 3.13 -6.17
CA GLU A 92 6.47 2.77 -5.89
C GLU A 92 6.54 1.66 -4.84
N ALA A 93 5.86 1.82 -3.71
CA ALA A 93 5.80 0.79 -2.65
C ALA A 93 5.26 -0.56 -3.18
N LEU A 94 4.17 -0.55 -3.94
CA LEU A 94 3.58 -1.76 -4.51
C LEU A 94 4.54 -2.48 -5.45
N ARG A 95 5.28 -1.73 -6.29
CA ARG A 95 6.32 -2.29 -7.15
C ARG A 95 7.40 -2.99 -6.32
N THR A 96 7.91 -2.36 -5.27
CA THR A 96 8.95 -2.97 -4.44
C THR A 96 8.45 -4.20 -3.67
N LEU A 97 7.15 -4.23 -3.34
CA LEU A 97 6.49 -5.35 -2.69
C LEU A 97 6.12 -6.51 -3.65
N GLY A 98 6.37 -6.34 -4.95
CA GLY A 98 6.04 -7.33 -5.97
C GLY A 98 4.54 -7.49 -6.21
N ALA A 99 3.76 -6.44 -6.00
CA ALA A 99 2.33 -6.43 -6.33
C ALA A 99 2.11 -5.84 -7.72
N ALA A 100 1.32 -6.51 -8.56
CA ALA A 100 0.93 -5.98 -9.86
C ALA A 100 -0.07 -4.83 -9.69
N VAL A 101 0.13 -3.74 -10.44
CA VAL A 101 -0.76 -2.57 -10.42
C VAL A 101 -1.43 -2.43 -11.77
N TYR A 102 -2.76 -2.33 -11.75
CA TYR A 102 -3.58 -2.20 -12.96
C TYR A 102 -4.40 -0.91 -12.95
N GLU A 103 -4.33 -0.19 -14.07
CA GLU A 103 -5.06 1.04 -14.36
C GLU A 103 -5.42 1.02 -15.86
N VAL A 104 -6.69 1.14 -16.19
CA VAL A 104 -7.16 1.03 -17.59
C VAL A 104 -7.93 2.30 -17.97
N ASP A 105 -7.60 2.90 -19.10
CA ASP A 105 -8.30 4.07 -19.61
C ASP A 105 -9.77 3.74 -19.93
N GLY A 106 -10.66 4.62 -19.53
CA GLY A 106 -12.10 4.47 -19.80
C GLY A 106 -12.84 3.56 -18.81
N TYR A 107 -12.13 2.92 -17.85
CA TYR A 107 -12.70 2.04 -16.84
C TYR A 107 -12.30 2.48 -15.43
N GLU A 108 -13.08 2.05 -14.45
CA GLU A 108 -12.81 2.30 -13.05
C GLU A 108 -12.05 1.12 -12.40
N GLY A 109 -11.43 1.37 -11.24
CA GLY A 109 -10.74 0.33 -10.48
C GLY A 109 -11.63 -0.88 -10.19
N ASP A 110 -12.90 -0.65 -9.90
CA ASP A 110 -13.88 -1.72 -9.65
C ASP A 110 -14.11 -2.63 -10.86
N ASP A 111 -14.07 -2.08 -12.08
CA ASP A 111 -14.20 -2.87 -13.30
C ASP A 111 -12.99 -3.79 -13.51
N ILE A 112 -11.81 -3.34 -13.08
CA ILE A 112 -10.60 -4.15 -13.07
C ILE A 112 -10.72 -5.28 -12.03
N LEU A 113 -11.20 -4.97 -10.82
CA LEU A 113 -11.48 -5.99 -9.78
C LEU A 113 -12.41 -7.07 -10.32
N GLY A 114 -13.55 -6.65 -10.89
CA GLY A 114 -14.55 -7.56 -11.45
C GLY A 114 -13.99 -8.43 -12.58
N THR A 115 -13.18 -7.84 -13.46
CA THR A 115 -12.58 -8.56 -14.58
C THR A 115 -11.54 -9.58 -14.12
N LEU A 116 -10.67 -9.22 -13.17
CA LEU A 116 -9.68 -10.16 -12.61
C LEU A 116 -10.38 -11.31 -11.87
N ALA A 117 -11.41 -11.00 -11.08
CA ALA A 117 -12.19 -12.04 -10.40
C ALA A 117 -12.84 -13.01 -11.39
N ALA A 118 -13.59 -12.51 -12.37
CA ALA A 118 -14.26 -13.35 -13.37
C ALA A 118 -13.29 -14.17 -14.22
N ARG A 119 -12.08 -13.64 -14.48
CA ARG A 119 -11.06 -14.31 -15.29
C ARG A 119 -10.45 -15.50 -14.56
N TYR A 120 -10.20 -15.36 -13.25
CA TYR A 120 -9.39 -16.33 -12.49
C TYR A 120 -10.17 -17.17 -11.48
N GLU A 121 -11.43 -16.84 -11.14
CA GLU A 121 -12.19 -17.56 -10.11
C GLU A 121 -12.41 -19.05 -10.42
N LYS A 122 -12.26 -19.50 -11.68
CA LYS A 122 -12.37 -20.91 -12.05
C LYS A 122 -11.06 -21.68 -11.87
N GLU A 123 -9.93 -20.98 -11.75
CA GLU A 123 -8.61 -21.57 -11.63
C GLU A 123 -8.15 -21.63 -10.17
N LEU A 124 -8.50 -20.62 -9.37
CA LEU A 124 -8.09 -20.50 -7.97
C LEU A 124 -9.06 -19.59 -7.18
N PRO A 125 -9.11 -19.71 -5.85
CA PRO A 125 -9.90 -18.82 -5.01
C PRO A 125 -9.47 -17.36 -5.19
N VAL A 126 -10.44 -16.46 -5.39
CA VAL A 126 -10.22 -15.02 -5.52
C VAL A 126 -10.76 -14.29 -4.30
N PHE A 127 -9.94 -13.43 -3.72
CA PHE A 127 -10.28 -12.58 -2.59
C PHE A 127 -10.19 -11.11 -3.00
N ILE A 128 -11.31 -10.44 -3.04
CA ILE A 128 -11.38 -8.99 -3.31
C ILE A 128 -11.35 -8.26 -1.97
N VAL A 129 -10.42 -7.31 -1.81
CA VAL A 129 -10.33 -6.48 -0.59
C VAL A 129 -10.66 -5.03 -0.95
N THR A 130 -11.76 -4.52 -0.41
CA THR A 130 -12.24 -3.15 -0.68
C THR A 130 -12.98 -2.56 0.52
N GLY A 131 -13.16 -1.26 0.53
CA GLY A 131 -14.08 -0.55 1.43
C GLY A 131 -15.44 -0.31 0.81
N ASP A 132 -15.60 -0.57 -0.50
CA ASP A 132 -16.84 -0.29 -1.24
C ASP A 132 -17.78 -1.51 -1.25
N ARG A 133 -19.03 -1.24 -0.90
CA ARG A 133 -20.09 -2.28 -0.90
C ARG A 133 -20.60 -2.63 -2.29
N ASP A 134 -20.28 -1.85 -3.28
CA ASP A 134 -20.67 -2.14 -4.66
C ASP A 134 -20.01 -3.40 -5.16
N ALA A 135 -18.79 -3.68 -4.70
CA ALA A 135 -18.08 -4.91 -4.97
C ALA A 135 -18.79 -6.18 -4.45
N LEU A 136 -19.79 -6.06 -3.56
CA LEU A 136 -20.59 -7.22 -3.11
C LEU A 136 -21.27 -7.93 -4.27
N GLN A 137 -21.54 -7.24 -5.38
CA GLN A 137 -22.09 -7.83 -6.60
C GLN A 137 -21.16 -8.88 -7.25
N LEU A 138 -19.85 -8.84 -6.89
CA LEU A 138 -18.83 -9.75 -7.40
C LEU A 138 -18.68 -11.03 -6.58
N ALA A 139 -19.37 -11.14 -5.44
CA ALA A 139 -19.28 -12.33 -4.61
C ALA A 139 -19.91 -13.54 -5.32
N THR A 140 -19.11 -14.61 -5.45
CA THR A 140 -19.52 -15.90 -6.03
C THR A 140 -19.08 -17.03 -5.08
N LYS A 141 -19.34 -18.28 -5.45
CA LYS A 141 -18.84 -19.43 -4.67
C LYS A 141 -17.30 -19.52 -4.66
N ASP A 142 -16.63 -18.95 -5.65
CA ASP A 142 -15.18 -19.01 -5.85
C ASP A 142 -14.51 -17.63 -5.60
N THR A 143 -15.28 -16.56 -5.49
CA THR A 143 -14.84 -15.19 -5.17
C THR A 143 -15.45 -14.71 -3.86
N THR A 144 -14.61 -14.40 -2.86
CA THR A 144 -15.05 -13.79 -1.60
C THR A 144 -14.65 -12.31 -1.54
N VAL A 145 -15.62 -11.44 -1.21
CA VAL A 145 -15.38 -10.01 -1.04
C VAL A 145 -15.14 -9.70 0.43
N TYR A 146 -13.98 -9.15 0.75
CA TYR A 146 -13.61 -8.71 2.08
C TYR A 146 -13.84 -7.22 2.21
N ILE A 147 -14.89 -6.85 2.95
CA ILE A 147 -15.21 -5.44 3.22
C ILE A 147 -14.48 -4.98 4.46
N THR A 148 -13.63 -3.95 4.31
CA THR A 148 -12.94 -3.31 5.43
C THR A 148 -13.93 -2.58 6.33
N GLN A 149 -13.87 -2.80 7.66
CA GLN A 149 -14.76 -2.18 8.64
C GLN A 149 -14.06 -1.01 9.36
N ARG A 150 -13.79 -1.12 10.66
CA ARG A 150 -13.05 -0.11 11.44
C ARG A 150 -11.55 -0.39 11.34
N GLY A 151 -10.82 0.58 10.79
CA GLY A 151 -9.42 0.32 10.46
C GLY A 151 -9.34 -0.84 9.46
N VAL A 152 -8.19 -1.46 9.34
CA VAL A 152 -7.95 -2.55 8.38
C VAL A 152 -7.80 -3.89 9.04
N SER A 153 -7.56 -3.90 10.34
CA SER A 153 -7.47 -5.13 11.13
C SER A 153 -8.78 -5.93 11.17
N GLN A 154 -9.91 -5.31 10.82
CA GLN A 154 -11.22 -5.97 10.80
C GLN A 154 -11.80 -5.93 9.39
N MET A 155 -11.78 -7.07 8.71
CA MET A 155 -12.45 -7.31 7.44
C MET A 155 -13.58 -8.30 7.63
N ALA A 156 -14.73 -8.02 7.01
CA ALA A 156 -15.85 -8.96 6.99
C ALA A 156 -15.82 -9.73 5.67
N ALA A 157 -15.73 -11.04 5.74
CA ALA A 157 -15.85 -11.90 4.57
C ALA A 157 -17.31 -11.96 4.10
N MET A 158 -17.54 -11.57 2.85
CA MET A 158 -18.84 -11.56 2.20
C MET A 158 -18.85 -12.63 1.11
N THR A 159 -19.27 -13.83 1.48
CA THR A 159 -19.70 -14.87 0.54
C THR A 159 -21.13 -14.56 0.07
N PRO A 160 -21.65 -15.22 -0.97
CA PRO A 160 -23.06 -15.04 -1.36
C PRO A 160 -24.03 -15.22 -0.20
N GLU A 161 -23.80 -16.22 0.65
CA GLU A 161 -24.64 -16.50 1.82
C GLU A 161 -24.55 -15.39 2.86
N ALA A 162 -23.35 -14.87 3.12
CA ALA A 162 -23.13 -13.78 4.07
C ALA A 162 -23.74 -12.45 3.57
N VAL A 163 -23.77 -12.23 2.25
CA VAL A 163 -24.49 -11.09 1.65
C VAL A 163 -25.98 -11.21 1.88
N VAL A 164 -26.57 -12.38 1.63
CA VAL A 164 -28.01 -12.64 1.86
C VAL A 164 -28.35 -12.51 3.35
N GLU A 165 -27.55 -13.10 4.24
CA GLU A 165 -27.80 -13.03 5.69
C GLU A 165 -27.77 -11.59 6.20
N LYS A 166 -26.82 -10.80 5.73
CA LYS A 166 -26.60 -9.44 6.26
C LYS A 166 -27.49 -8.39 5.62
N TYR A 167 -27.78 -8.50 4.32
CA TYR A 167 -28.48 -7.47 3.55
C TYR A 167 -29.84 -7.91 3.02
N GLY A 168 -30.20 -9.18 3.12
CA GLY A 168 -31.48 -9.72 2.62
C GLY A 168 -31.57 -9.77 1.11
N ILE A 169 -30.48 -9.59 0.38
CA ILE A 169 -30.38 -9.60 -1.08
C ILE A 169 -29.22 -10.48 -1.54
N THR A 170 -29.34 -11.05 -2.72
CA THR A 170 -28.23 -11.79 -3.35
C THR A 170 -27.16 -10.81 -3.88
N PRO A 171 -25.90 -11.27 -4.13
CA PRO A 171 -24.88 -10.44 -4.77
C PRO A 171 -25.39 -9.76 -6.07
N ARG A 172 -26.06 -10.50 -6.95
CA ARG A 172 -26.61 -9.93 -8.18
C ARG A 172 -27.65 -8.84 -7.93
N GLN A 173 -28.48 -8.98 -6.90
CA GLN A 173 -29.48 -8.00 -6.53
C GLN A 173 -28.90 -6.68 -5.99
N VAL A 174 -27.61 -6.60 -5.70
CA VAL A 174 -26.95 -5.32 -5.36
C VAL A 174 -27.10 -4.32 -6.49
N ILE A 175 -26.98 -4.77 -7.74
CA ILE A 175 -27.17 -3.94 -8.94
C ILE A 175 -28.63 -3.50 -9.06
N ASP A 176 -29.56 -4.46 -8.96
CA ASP A 176 -30.99 -4.18 -9.04
C ASP A 176 -31.45 -3.20 -7.95
N MET A 177 -30.88 -3.35 -6.75
CA MET A 177 -31.14 -2.47 -5.62
C MET A 177 -30.76 -1.03 -5.93
N LYS A 178 -29.54 -0.81 -6.46
CA LYS A 178 -29.05 0.51 -6.88
C LYS A 178 -29.81 1.06 -8.10
N ALA A 179 -30.21 0.21 -9.01
CA ALA A 179 -31.07 0.60 -10.13
C ALA A 179 -32.41 1.22 -9.68
N LEU A 180 -32.95 0.70 -8.58
CA LEU A 180 -34.20 1.18 -8.02
C LEU A 180 -34.03 2.38 -7.10
N MET A 181 -33.12 2.30 -6.11
CA MET A 181 -32.99 3.34 -5.09
C MET A 181 -32.04 4.47 -5.47
N GLY A 182 -31.18 4.27 -6.48
CA GLY A 182 -30.09 5.17 -6.82
C GLY A 182 -28.92 5.08 -5.85
N ASP A 183 -27.93 5.93 -6.09
CA ASP A 183 -26.79 6.13 -5.20
C ASP A 183 -26.36 7.59 -5.21
N THR A 184 -26.48 8.25 -4.06
CA THR A 184 -26.11 9.67 -3.91
C THR A 184 -24.62 9.91 -3.96
N SER A 185 -23.79 8.92 -3.58
CA SER A 185 -22.33 9.05 -3.58
C SER A 185 -21.76 9.10 -5.00
N ASP A 186 -22.38 8.36 -5.92
CA ASP A 186 -22.03 8.29 -7.33
C ASP A 186 -22.95 9.08 -8.26
N ASN A 187 -23.92 9.75 -7.65
CA ASN A 187 -24.94 10.48 -8.37
C ASN A 187 -25.71 9.61 -9.37
N ILE A 188 -26.01 8.37 -8.97
CA ILE A 188 -26.88 7.44 -9.71
C ILE A 188 -28.32 7.77 -9.36
N PRO A 189 -29.17 8.09 -10.37
CA PRO A 189 -30.49 8.68 -10.09
C PRO A 189 -31.48 7.73 -9.44
N GLY A 190 -31.50 6.45 -9.81
CA GLY A 190 -32.54 5.50 -9.40
C GLY A 190 -33.94 5.90 -9.88
N VAL A 191 -34.97 5.35 -9.25
CA VAL A 191 -36.36 5.72 -9.44
C VAL A 191 -36.78 6.74 -8.39
N PRO A 192 -37.14 7.98 -8.74
CA PRO A 192 -37.45 9.05 -7.78
C PRO A 192 -38.52 8.63 -6.76
N GLY A 193 -38.15 8.67 -5.47
CA GLY A 193 -39.03 8.32 -4.35
C GLY A 193 -39.18 6.80 -4.11
N VAL A 194 -38.31 5.99 -4.68
CA VAL A 194 -38.09 4.58 -4.29
C VAL A 194 -36.80 4.54 -3.46
N GLY A 195 -36.93 4.30 -2.15
CA GLY A 195 -35.82 4.15 -1.25
C GLY A 195 -35.52 2.68 -0.95
N GLU A 196 -34.49 2.45 -0.16
CA GLU A 196 -33.93 1.14 0.20
C GLU A 196 -35.02 0.11 0.61
N LYS A 197 -35.89 0.46 1.57
CA LYS A 197 -36.93 -0.45 2.06
C LYS A 197 -37.95 -0.85 0.96
N THR A 198 -38.29 0.09 0.08
CA THR A 198 -39.19 -0.17 -1.03
C THR A 198 -38.54 -1.04 -2.08
N ALA A 199 -37.28 -0.74 -2.43
CA ALA A 199 -36.49 -1.52 -3.37
C ALA A 199 -36.29 -2.96 -2.87
N ALA A 200 -35.89 -3.15 -1.58
CA ALA A 200 -35.75 -4.48 -0.99
C ALA A 200 -37.04 -5.29 -1.03
N LYS A 201 -38.21 -4.67 -0.70
CA LYS A 201 -39.52 -5.33 -0.79
C LYS A 201 -39.87 -5.74 -2.21
N LEU A 202 -39.58 -4.89 -3.19
CA LEU A 202 -39.82 -5.20 -4.60
C LEU A 202 -38.93 -6.36 -5.06
N LEU A 203 -37.66 -6.35 -4.71
CA LEU A 203 -36.72 -7.42 -5.09
C LEU A 203 -36.98 -8.72 -4.36
N SER A 204 -37.51 -8.71 -3.15
CA SER A 204 -37.93 -9.94 -2.48
C SER A 204 -39.11 -10.62 -3.21
N GLN A 205 -39.97 -9.84 -3.88
CA GLN A 205 -41.14 -10.34 -4.63
C GLN A 205 -40.80 -10.70 -6.08
N TYR A 206 -40.08 -9.81 -6.78
CA TYR A 206 -39.84 -9.93 -8.22
C TYR A 206 -38.46 -10.46 -8.59
N GLN A 207 -37.53 -10.57 -7.63
CA GLN A 207 -36.16 -11.09 -7.72
C GLN A 207 -35.22 -10.26 -8.58
N THR A 208 -35.62 -9.77 -9.75
CA THR A 208 -34.79 -8.99 -10.68
C THR A 208 -35.53 -7.76 -11.18
N LEU A 209 -34.75 -6.76 -11.64
CA LEU A 209 -35.28 -5.56 -12.27
C LEU A 209 -36.17 -5.90 -13.50
N ASP A 210 -35.70 -6.83 -14.34
CA ASP A 210 -36.40 -7.23 -15.54
C ASP A 210 -37.78 -7.87 -15.22
N ASN A 211 -37.82 -8.80 -14.26
CA ASN A 211 -39.04 -9.41 -13.84
C ASN A 211 -39.98 -8.41 -13.18
N LEU A 212 -39.48 -7.46 -12.41
CA LEU A 212 -40.25 -6.36 -11.83
C LEU A 212 -40.92 -5.53 -12.93
N TYR A 213 -40.17 -5.13 -13.95
CA TYR A 213 -40.75 -4.35 -15.06
C TYR A 213 -41.67 -5.16 -15.99
N GLY A 214 -41.48 -6.49 -16.05
CA GLY A 214 -42.45 -7.39 -16.70
C GLY A 214 -43.83 -7.39 -16.02
N HIS A 215 -43.85 -7.11 -14.70
CA HIS A 215 -45.07 -7.11 -13.89
C HIS A 215 -45.44 -5.71 -13.34
N VAL A 216 -44.85 -4.63 -13.88
CA VAL A 216 -45.01 -3.28 -13.34
C VAL A 216 -46.48 -2.83 -13.32
N GLY A 217 -47.30 -3.29 -14.27
CA GLY A 217 -48.75 -3.03 -14.32
C GLY A 217 -49.55 -3.61 -13.15
N GLU A 218 -49.04 -4.61 -12.46
CA GLU A 218 -49.64 -5.24 -11.30
C GLU A 218 -49.34 -4.49 -9.99
N ILE A 219 -48.31 -3.63 -10.00
CA ILE A 219 -47.88 -2.87 -8.82
C ILE A 219 -48.80 -1.67 -8.62
N LYS A 220 -49.70 -1.79 -7.65
CA LYS A 220 -50.71 -0.77 -7.36
C LYS A 220 -50.16 0.46 -6.64
N GLY A 221 -50.85 1.57 -6.74
CA GLY A 221 -50.58 2.79 -5.97
C GLY A 221 -49.46 3.66 -6.57
N ALA A 222 -48.89 4.55 -5.74
CA ALA A 222 -47.92 5.55 -6.15
C ALA A 222 -46.59 4.93 -6.61
N VAL A 223 -46.19 3.80 -6.02
CA VAL A 223 -44.95 3.12 -6.36
C VAL A 223 -45.00 2.57 -7.79
N GLY A 224 -46.06 1.86 -8.16
CA GLY A 224 -46.24 1.33 -9.52
C GLY A 224 -46.24 2.44 -10.59
N LYS A 225 -46.91 3.57 -10.31
CA LYS A 225 -46.90 4.75 -11.21
C LYS A 225 -45.47 5.32 -11.36
N LYS A 226 -44.73 5.45 -10.28
CA LYS A 226 -43.31 5.94 -10.30
C LYS A 226 -42.42 5.01 -11.10
N LEU A 227 -42.51 3.70 -10.86
CA LEU A 227 -41.75 2.70 -11.61
C LEU A 227 -42.05 2.77 -13.11
N ALA A 228 -43.35 2.75 -13.48
CA ALA A 228 -43.74 2.83 -14.89
C ALA A 228 -43.26 4.12 -15.59
N ALA A 229 -43.32 5.26 -14.89
CA ALA A 229 -42.90 6.55 -15.43
C ALA A 229 -41.39 6.72 -15.55
N ASN A 230 -40.58 5.94 -14.80
CA ASN A 230 -39.11 6.10 -14.71
C ASN A 230 -38.37 4.81 -15.13
N LYS A 231 -38.94 4.00 -16.00
CA LYS A 231 -38.33 2.75 -16.48
C LYS A 231 -36.93 2.97 -17.06
N GLU A 232 -36.80 3.93 -17.97
CA GLU A 232 -35.51 4.25 -18.61
C GLU A 232 -34.45 4.70 -17.61
N LEU A 233 -34.87 5.46 -16.59
CA LEU A 233 -33.98 5.92 -15.54
C LEU A 233 -33.49 4.78 -14.64
N ALA A 234 -34.34 3.80 -14.36
CA ALA A 234 -33.94 2.59 -13.64
C ALA A 234 -32.92 1.76 -14.42
N TYR A 235 -33.12 1.59 -15.73
CA TYR A 235 -32.16 0.85 -16.57
C TYR A 235 -30.85 1.64 -16.81
N LEU A 236 -30.91 2.97 -16.87
CA LEU A 236 -29.72 3.79 -16.85
C LEU A 236 -28.93 3.54 -15.54
N SER A 237 -29.61 3.62 -14.41
CA SER A 237 -29.02 3.38 -13.08
C SER A 237 -28.45 1.97 -12.96
N TYR A 238 -29.12 0.96 -13.49
CA TYR A 238 -28.63 -0.41 -13.57
C TYR A 238 -27.29 -0.48 -14.32
N ARG A 239 -27.18 0.15 -15.49
CA ARG A 239 -25.93 0.19 -16.28
C ARG A 239 -24.81 0.91 -15.54
N LEU A 240 -25.11 2.01 -14.83
CA LEU A 240 -24.13 2.77 -14.06
C LEU A 240 -23.61 1.99 -12.84
N ALA A 241 -24.50 1.25 -12.16
CA ALA A 241 -24.17 0.47 -10.98
C ALA A 241 -23.47 -0.87 -11.29
N THR A 242 -23.56 -1.34 -12.54
CA THR A 242 -22.94 -2.62 -12.92
C THR A 242 -21.42 -2.50 -13.05
N ILE A 243 -20.71 -3.31 -12.29
CA ILE A 243 -19.26 -3.48 -12.44
C ILE A 243 -18.99 -4.37 -13.66
N LYS A 244 -18.12 -3.91 -14.56
CA LYS A 244 -17.70 -4.68 -15.72
C LYS A 244 -16.78 -5.83 -15.31
N THR A 245 -16.95 -6.97 -15.98
CA THR A 245 -16.15 -8.19 -15.75
C THR A 245 -15.40 -8.65 -17.02
N ASP A 246 -15.39 -7.80 -18.04
CA ASP A 246 -14.89 -8.07 -19.38
C ASP A 246 -14.01 -6.92 -19.94
N VAL A 247 -13.36 -6.17 -19.06
CA VAL A 247 -12.45 -5.07 -19.46
C VAL A 247 -11.30 -5.61 -20.31
N PRO A 248 -11.05 -5.02 -21.49
CA PRO A 248 -9.98 -5.49 -22.38
C PRO A 248 -8.61 -5.00 -21.95
N PHE A 249 -7.90 -5.77 -21.14
CA PHE A 249 -6.50 -5.52 -20.76
C PHE A 249 -5.77 -6.84 -20.53
N GLU A 250 -4.46 -6.81 -20.72
CA GLU A 250 -3.59 -7.94 -20.43
C GLU A 250 -3.31 -8.01 -18.94
N ALA A 251 -3.41 -9.20 -18.37
CA ALA A 251 -3.04 -9.50 -16.99
C ALA A 251 -2.84 -11.01 -16.85
N THR A 252 -1.67 -11.41 -16.38
CA THR A 252 -1.31 -12.81 -16.19
C THR A 252 -1.01 -13.11 -14.73
N LEU A 253 -1.15 -14.38 -14.33
CA LEU A 253 -0.78 -14.80 -12.96
C LEU A 253 0.71 -14.58 -12.70
N GLU A 254 1.57 -14.72 -13.71
CA GLU A 254 3.01 -14.46 -13.57
C GLU A 254 3.30 -12.98 -13.24
N GLU A 255 2.57 -12.04 -13.83
CA GLU A 255 2.71 -10.62 -13.49
C GLU A 255 2.23 -10.32 -12.06
N MET A 256 1.26 -11.11 -11.54
CA MET A 256 0.74 -10.95 -10.19
C MET A 256 1.57 -11.67 -9.11
N LYS A 257 2.61 -12.39 -9.54
CA LYS A 257 3.57 -13.11 -8.68
C LYS A 257 4.98 -12.54 -8.78
N GLN A 258 5.11 -11.23 -8.86
CA GLN A 258 6.44 -10.62 -8.98
C GLN A 258 7.28 -10.84 -7.71
N PRO A 259 8.60 -10.94 -7.84
CA PRO A 259 9.48 -11.02 -6.68
C PRO A 259 9.45 -9.72 -5.88
N VAL A 260 9.62 -9.84 -4.57
CA VAL A 260 9.82 -8.69 -3.69
C VAL A 260 11.22 -8.13 -3.91
N HIS A 261 11.31 -6.84 -4.21
CA HIS A 261 12.57 -6.11 -4.28
C HIS A 261 12.96 -5.62 -2.89
N PHE A 262 13.46 -6.52 -2.05
CA PHE A 262 13.59 -6.30 -0.61
C PHE A 262 14.44 -5.08 -0.26
N GLU A 263 15.56 -4.85 -0.93
CA GLU A 263 16.43 -3.69 -0.67
C GLU A 263 15.72 -2.38 -1.01
N GLU A 264 15.15 -2.28 -2.21
CA GLU A 264 14.40 -1.10 -2.64
C GLU A 264 13.20 -0.82 -1.72
N MET A 265 12.55 -1.88 -1.23
CA MET A 265 11.46 -1.77 -0.26
C MET A 265 11.94 -1.18 1.06
N MET A 266 13.07 -1.65 1.60
CA MET A 266 13.64 -1.13 2.83
C MET A 266 14.11 0.31 2.67
N GLU A 267 14.79 0.63 1.56
CA GLU A 267 15.22 1.99 1.22
C GLU A 267 14.02 2.94 1.11
N PHE A 268 12.93 2.50 0.45
CA PHE A 268 11.69 3.26 0.38
C PHE A 268 11.13 3.57 1.77
N PHE A 269 11.09 2.59 2.67
CA PHE A 269 10.59 2.79 4.03
C PHE A 269 11.46 3.78 4.83
N HIS A 270 12.78 3.63 4.77
CA HIS A 270 13.71 4.54 5.46
C HIS A 270 13.63 5.97 4.92
N ARG A 271 13.56 6.14 3.61
CA ARG A 271 13.43 7.46 2.97
C ARG A 271 12.18 8.22 3.40
N LEU A 272 11.13 7.53 3.82
CA LEU A 272 9.87 8.12 4.29
C LEU A 272 9.69 8.06 5.82
N GLY A 273 10.73 7.69 6.60
CA GLY A 273 10.66 7.57 8.05
C GLY A 273 9.68 6.50 8.54
N LEU A 274 9.53 5.40 7.79
CA LEU A 274 8.57 4.34 8.06
C LEU A 274 9.21 3.10 8.72
N GLU A 275 10.16 3.29 9.64
CA GLU A 275 10.96 2.24 10.30
C GLU A 275 10.06 1.17 10.95
N ARG A 276 9.02 1.58 11.64
CA ARG A 276 8.08 0.64 12.27
C ARG A 276 7.34 -0.23 11.27
N ILE A 277 7.11 0.26 10.05
CA ILE A 277 6.52 -0.52 8.97
C ILE A 277 7.56 -1.49 8.43
N ALA A 278 8.80 -1.05 8.21
CA ALA A 278 9.91 -1.90 7.81
C ALA A 278 10.08 -3.10 8.77
N ASP A 279 10.12 -2.83 10.08
CA ASP A 279 10.19 -3.87 11.12
C ASP A 279 9.02 -4.86 11.02
N ARG A 280 7.79 -4.35 10.88
CA ARG A 280 6.59 -5.22 10.75
C ARG A 280 6.67 -6.11 9.53
N TYR A 281 7.01 -5.56 8.34
CA TYR A 281 7.13 -6.37 7.12
C TYR A 281 8.20 -7.44 7.24
N SER A 282 9.32 -7.16 7.90
CA SER A 282 10.39 -8.13 8.16
C SER A 282 9.95 -9.32 9.02
N THR A 283 8.81 -9.22 9.73
CA THR A 283 8.26 -10.35 10.52
C THR A 283 7.45 -11.34 9.68
N LEU A 284 6.97 -10.93 8.51
CA LEU A 284 6.17 -11.80 7.64
C LEU A 284 7.07 -12.89 7.02
N PRO A 285 6.61 -14.16 6.95
CA PRO A 285 7.43 -15.28 6.48
C PRO A 285 8.08 -15.01 5.13
N ARG A 286 7.30 -14.51 4.15
CA ARG A 286 7.77 -14.19 2.79
C ARG A 286 8.93 -13.19 2.77
N PHE A 287 8.88 -12.16 3.61
CA PHE A 287 9.90 -11.11 3.68
C PHE A 287 11.04 -11.50 4.61
N ARG A 288 10.77 -12.29 5.66
CA ARG A 288 11.77 -12.78 6.60
C ARG A 288 12.83 -13.66 5.93
N GLU A 289 12.43 -14.53 5.02
CA GLU A 289 13.36 -15.37 4.27
C GLU A 289 14.34 -14.51 3.43
N LEU A 290 13.82 -13.45 2.80
CA LEU A 290 14.65 -12.50 2.05
C LEU A 290 15.61 -11.74 2.96
N ALA A 291 15.14 -11.26 4.11
CA ALA A 291 15.97 -10.57 5.11
C ALA A 291 17.10 -11.48 5.65
N VAL A 292 16.79 -12.76 5.91
CA VAL A 292 17.78 -13.74 6.38
C VAL A 292 18.81 -14.07 5.31
N SER A 293 18.37 -14.26 4.05
CA SER A 293 19.28 -14.50 2.91
C SER A 293 20.25 -13.34 2.75
N LYS A 294 19.75 -12.10 2.81
CA LYS A 294 20.56 -10.90 2.70
C LYS A 294 21.54 -10.75 3.85
N LYS A 295 21.11 -11.01 5.08
CA LYS A 295 22.01 -11.00 6.25
C LYS A 295 23.16 -12.01 6.10
N LYS A 296 22.88 -13.19 5.51
CA LYS A 296 23.91 -14.18 5.18
C LYS A 296 24.85 -13.70 4.08
N GLU A 297 24.35 -13.03 3.03
CA GLU A 297 25.17 -12.45 1.98
C GLU A 297 26.10 -11.36 2.54
N ILE A 298 25.58 -10.45 3.37
CA ILE A 298 26.37 -9.43 4.06
C ILE A 298 27.42 -10.08 4.97
N GLN A 299 27.07 -11.13 5.71
CA GLN A 299 28.03 -11.87 6.53
C GLN A 299 29.08 -12.62 5.68
N ALA A 300 28.70 -13.16 4.51
CA ALA A 300 29.63 -13.82 3.59
C ALA A 300 30.54 -12.81 2.87
N ALA A 301 30.03 -11.61 2.61
CA ALA A 301 30.80 -10.46 2.11
C ALA A 301 31.50 -9.69 3.24
N ALA A 302 31.49 -10.22 4.47
CA ALA A 302 32.10 -9.57 5.61
C ALA A 302 33.56 -9.24 5.29
N VAL A 303 33.85 -7.94 5.25
CA VAL A 303 35.19 -7.43 5.04
C VAL A 303 36.06 -8.02 6.13
N LYS A 304 37.15 -8.66 5.74
CA LYS A 304 38.11 -9.20 6.72
C LYS A 304 38.72 -8.02 7.49
N LEU A 305 38.36 -7.94 8.78
CA LEU A 305 38.95 -6.95 9.66
C LEU A 305 40.42 -7.33 9.91
N GLU A 306 41.31 -6.42 9.56
CA GLU A 306 42.75 -6.51 9.85
C GLU A 306 43.05 -5.78 11.16
N GLU A 307 44.07 -6.19 11.89
CA GLU A 307 44.55 -5.42 13.04
C GLU A 307 45.09 -4.09 12.57
N PHE A 308 44.84 -3.03 13.34
CA PHE A 308 45.32 -1.69 13.01
C PHE A 308 46.87 -1.69 12.94
N PRO A 309 47.47 -1.26 11.81
CA PRO A 309 48.89 -1.35 11.62
C PRO A 309 49.69 -0.54 12.68
N LEU A 310 50.90 -0.95 12.93
CA LEU A 310 51.77 -0.24 13.90
C LEU A 310 52.17 1.14 13.42
N HIS A 311 52.33 1.33 12.10
CA HIS A 311 52.76 2.59 11.49
C HIS A 311 51.93 2.91 10.24
N PRO A 312 50.66 3.25 10.39
CA PRO A 312 49.82 3.60 9.25
C PRO A 312 50.20 5.00 8.74
N ASP A 313 50.25 5.15 7.42
CA ASP A 313 50.42 6.46 6.79
C ASP A 313 49.11 6.88 6.09
N PHE A 314 48.37 7.77 6.73
CA PHE A 314 47.14 8.37 6.19
C PHE A 314 47.36 9.83 5.75
N THR A 315 48.60 10.30 5.68
CA THR A 315 48.94 11.68 5.31
C THR A 315 48.27 12.10 3.99
N GLY A 316 47.42 13.12 4.07
CA GLY A 316 46.71 13.67 2.91
C GLY A 316 45.66 12.77 2.30
N LYS A 317 45.27 11.65 2.94
CA LYS A 317 44.31 10.67 2.45
C LYS A 317 42.93 10.90 3.07
N GLU A 318 41.91 10.35 2.41
CA GLU A 318 40.56 10.27 2.95
C GLU A 318 40.37 8.90 3.59
N VAL A 319 39.90 8.88 4.83
CA VAL A 319 39.81 7.70 5.69
C VAL A 319 38.44 7.70 6.34
N SER A 320 37.80 6.56 6.52
CA SER A 320 36.56 6.45 7.28
C SER A 320 36.82 5.96 8.70
N LEU A 321 36.04 6.46 9.66
CA LEU A 321 36.08 6.01 11.06
C LEU A 321 34.64 5.66 11.50
N VAL A 322 34.52 4.50 12.11
CA VAL A 322 33.29 4.06 12.83
C VAL A 322 33.72 3.61 14.22
N LEU A 323 33.06 4.11 15.26
CA LEU A 323 33.22 3.65 16.63
C LEU A 323 32.07 2.77 17.03
N HIS A 324 32.35 1.64 17.66
CA HIS A 324 31.37 0.95 18.46
C HIS A 324 31.39 1.56 19.85
N MET A 325 30.23 1.99 20.34
CA MET A 325 30.11 2.76 21.58
C MET A 325 28.98 2.21 22.42
N GLU A 326 29.20 2.09 23.72
CA GLU A 326 28.20 1.76 24.73
C GLU A 326 27.86 2.97 25.59
N GLY A 327 26.67 3.03 26.16
CA GLY A 327 26.24 4.10 27.06
C GLY A 327 25.12 4.98 26.52
N LYS A 328 25.02 6.20 27.06
CA LYS A 328 24.04 7.22 26.64
C LYS A 328 24.71 8.59 26.61
N ALA A 329 24.27 9.42 25.67
CA ALA A 329 24.72 10.80 25.60
C ALA A 329 24.61 11.52 26.97
N PRO A 330 25.59 12.32 27.36
CA PRO A 330 26.86 12.63 26.67
C PRO A 330 28.04 11.75 27.11
N PHE A 331 27.83 10.58 27.66
CA PHE A 331 28.86 9.71 28.27
C PHE A 331 28.91 8.35 27.53
N TYR A 332 29.41 8.37 26.29
CA TYR A 332 29.69 7.15 25.55
C TYR A 332 31.06 6.59 25.87
N HIS A 333 31.14 5.27 25.99
CA HIS A 333 32.38 4.52 26.08
C HIS A 333 32.64 3.81 24.75
N ALA A 334 33.75 4.15 24.10
CA ALA A 334 34.17 3.48 22.87
C ALA A 334 35.01 2.22 23.21
N ASP A 335 34.61 1.08 22.71
CA ASP A 335 35.27 -0.20 22.95
C ASP A 335 35.91 -0.78 21.68
N LEU A 336 35.60 -0.23 20.50
CA LEU A 336 36.21 -0.63 19.23
C LEU A 336 36.20 0.54 18.24
N ALA A 337 37.34 0.77 17.61
CA ALA A 337 37.45 1.64 16.44
C ALA A 337 37.66 0.81 15.17
N VAL A 338 36.91 1.14 14.13
CA VAL A 338 37.03 0.54 12.80
C VAL A 338 37.45 1.63 11.82
N VAL A 339 38.58 1.47 11.18
CA VAL A 339 39.17 2.43 10.25
C VAL A 339 39.23 1.84 8.85
N GLY A 340 38.57 2.51 7.89
CA GLY A 340 38.51 2.10 6.49
C GLY A 340 39.43 2.97 5.62
N TYR A 341 40.29 2.35 4.82
CA TYR A 341 41.10 3.03 3.83
C TYR A 341 41.34 2.15 2.58
N GLY A 342 40.97 2.63 1.42
CA GLY A 342 41.02 1.86 0.18
C GLY A 342 40.20 0.58 0.29
N ASN A 343 40.85 -0.57 0.08
CA ASN A 343 40.22 -1.89 0.21
C ASN A 343 40.48 -2.57 1.56
N HIS A 344 41.08 -1.84 2.52
CA HIS A 344 41.41 -2.37 3.83
C HIS A 344 40.50 -1.81 4.91
N VAL A 345 40.14 -2.65 5.86
CA VAL A 345 39.40 -2.26 7.05
C VAL A 345 40.11 -2.79 8.28
N TYR A 346 40.55 -1.86 9.09
CA TYR A 346 41.34 -2.11 10.29
C TYR A 346 40.45 -2.00 11.53
N ARG A 347 40.71 -2.84 12.52
CA ARG A 347 40.15 -2.72 13.87
C ARG A 347 41.22 -2.32 14.88
N ALA A 348 40.84 -1.52 15.86
CA ALA A 348 41.64 -1.17 16.99
C ALA A 348 40.85 -1.22 18.28
N LEU A 349 41.40 -1.84 19.32
CA LEU A 349 40.84 -1.86 20.66
C LEU A 349 41.28 -0.60 21.44
N PRO A 350 40.66 -0.31 22.60
CA PRO A 350 40.94 0.93 23.35
C PRO A 350 42.41 1.23 23.64
N GLU A 351 43.21 0.21 23.89
CA GLU A 351 44.64 0.37 24.11
C GLU A 351 45.43 0.93 22.91
N ARG A 352 44.82 0.95 21.73
CA ARG A 352 45.39 1.46 20.49
C ARG A 352 44.72 2.77 20.00
N PHE A 353 43.79 3.35 20.76
CA PHE A 353 43.07 4.54 20.32
C PHE A 353 43.95 5.77 20.16
N GLU A 354 45.00 5.93 20.96
CA GLU A 354 45.96 7.02 20.77
C GLU A 354 46.74 6.88 19.46
N ASP A 355 47.16 5.66 19.09
CA ASP A 355 47.80 5.39 17.80
C ASP A 355 46.85 5.69 16.63
N VAL A 356 45.59 5.29 16.75
CA VAL A 356 44.55 5.60 15.77
C VAL A 356 44.37 7.11 15.63
N CYS A 357 44.24 7.82 16.74
CA CYS A 357 44.06 9.27 16.75
C CYS A 357 45.26 9.97 16.05
N MET A 358 46.51 9.62 16.40
CA MET A 358 47.67 10.20 15.76
C MET A 358 47.70 9.96 14.25
N ALA A 359 47.33 8.75 13.80
CA ALA A 359 47.33 8.43 12.40
C ALA A 359 46.19 9.17 11.64
N LEU A 360 45.00 9.30 12.25
CA LEU A 360 43.87 10.00 11.67
C LEU A 360 44.09 11.53 11.63
N ALA A 361 44.84 12.10 12.59
CA ALA A 361 45.16 13.53 12.59
C ALA A 361 46.02 13.95 11.38
N ALA A 362 46.74 13.03 10.75
CA ALA A 362 47.51 13.27 9.52
C ALA A 362 46.66 13.13 8.24
N ALA A 363 45.45 12.64 8.33
CA ALA A 363 44.54 12.46 7.18
C ALA A 363 44.09 13.80 6.60
N LYS A 364 43.70 13.81 5.34
CA LYS A 364 43.06 14.98 4.72
C LYS A 364 41.65 15.19 5.27
N HIS A 365 40.86 14.10 5.31
CA HIS A 365 39.51 14.05 5.90
C HIS A 365 39.31 12.71 6.57
N VAL A 366 38.67 12.72 7.73
CA VAL A 366 38.17 11.52 8.40
C VAL A 366 36.64 11.53 8.30
N ILE A 367 36.10 10.68 7.44
CA ILE A 367 34.67 10.59 7.14
C ILE A 367 34.01 9.84 8.28
N VAL A 368 33.01 10.46 8.90
CA VAL A 368 32.18 9.87 9.98
C VAL A 368 30.71 10.13 9.73
N GLN A 369 29.84 9.31 10.32
CA GLN A 369 28.41 9.48 10.20
C GLN A 369 27.87 10.51 11.20
N ASP A 370 28.39 10.53 12.43
CA ASP A 370 27.96 11.41 13.53
C ASP A 370 29.16 11.79 14.39
N SER A 371 29.74 12.95 14.09
CA SER A 371 30.88 13.44 14.84
C SER A 371 30.51 13.85 16.27
N LYS A 372 29.26 14.25 16.51
CA LYS A 372 28.81 14.66 17.83
C LYS A 372 28.92 13.53 18.85
N SER A 373 28.43 12.34 18.50
CA SER A 373 28.54 11.15 19.37
C SER A 373 30.02 10.77 19.63
N ILE A 374 30.89 10.98 18.65
CA ILE A 374 32.33 10.75 18.81
C ILE A 374 32.92 11.74 19.83
N TYR A 375 32.57 13.03 19.75
CA TYR A 375 33.01 14.04 20.73
C TYR A 375 32.42 13.84 22.13
N GLU A 376 31.31 13.17 22.25
CA GLU A 376 30.66 12.81 23.51
C GLU A 376 31.18 11.47 24.08
N SER A 377 32.14 10.82 23.41
CA SER A 377 32.77 9.57 23.84
C SER A 377 34.13 9.82 24.48
N ASP A 378 34.70 8.76 25.03
CA ASP A 378 36.08 8.73 25.58
C ASP A 378 37.17 8.44 24.52
N PHE A 379 36.77 8.39 23.22
CA PHE A 379 37.72 8.25 22.13
C PHE A 379 38.53 9.55 21.94
N PRO A 380 39.87 9.49 21.82
CA PRO A 380 40.71 10.69 21.62
C PRO A 380 40.43 11.31 20.24
N THR A 381 40.08 12.60 20.20
CA THR A 381 39.69 13.29 18.98
C THR A 381 40.60 14.44 18.56
N GLU A 382 41.67 14.68 19.31
CA GLU A 382 42.54 15.85 19.13
C GLU A 382 43.20 15.88 17.75
N GLY A 383 42.98 16.96 17.01
CA GLY A 383 43.60 17.19 15.71
C GLY A 383 43.01 16.41 14.55
N ILE A 384 41.98 15.60 14.77
CA ILE A 384 41.33 14.80 13.69
C ILE A 384 40.45 15.69 12.81
N PRO A 385 40.67 15.74 11.48
CA PRO A 385 39.88 16.54 10.54
C PRO A 385 38.59 15.82 10.16
N PHE A 386 37.59 15.79 11.06
CA PHE A 386 36.32 15.12 10.81
C PHE A 386 35.52 15.75 9.67
N TYR A 387 35.02 14.91 8.81
CA TYR A 387 34.04 15.23 7.76
C TYR A 387 32.77 14.47 8.08
N ASP A 388 31.81 15.17 8.68
CA ASP A 388 30.56 14.55 9.18
C ASP A 388 29.51 14.47 8.09
N MET A 389 29.17 13.26 7.68
CA MET A 389 28.17 13.00 6.63
C MET A 389 26.77 13.42 7.05
N THR A 390 26.42 13.35 8.33
CA THR A 390 25.12 13.79 8.85
C THR A 390 24.99 15.30 8.73
N LEU A 391 26.02 16.07 9.09
CA LEU A 391 26.02 17.53 8.95
C LEU A 391 26.01 17.96 7.49
N VAL A 392 26.75 17.27 6.61
CA VAL A 392 26.73 17.54 5.16
C VAL A 392 25.35 17.31 4.57
N SER A 393 24.69 16.21 4.92
CA SER A 393 23.31 15.93 4.51
C SER A 393 22.34 17.01 4.96
N TYR A 394 22.49 17.51 6.19
CA TYR A 394 21.66 18.59 6.74
C TYR A 394 21.84 19.93 6.04
N VAL A 395 23.04 20.20 5.51
CA VAL A 395 23.36 21.44 4.78
C VAL A 395 22.85 21.37 3.32
N LEU A 396 22.89 20.18 2.72
CA LEU A 396 22.45 19.98 1.33
C LEU A 396 20.92 19.86 1.20
N GLU A 397 20.25 19.33 2.24
CA GLU A 397 18.80 19.17 2.31
C GLU A 397 18.30 19.60 3.70
N PRO A 398 18.17 20.93 3.96
CA PRO A 398 17.77 21.49 5.24
C PRO A 398 16.29 21.24 5.59
#